data_1b1ec2bd9f3d0183e348a4f3e81d6c37
#
_entry.id   1b1ec2bd9f3d0183e348a4f3e81d6c37
#
_cell.length_a   1.000
_cell.length_b   1.000
_cell.length_c   1.000
_cell.angle_alpha   90.00
_cell.angle_beta   90.00
_cell.angle_gamma   90.00
#
_symmetry.space_group_name_H-M   'P 1'
#
loop_
_entity.id
_entity.type
_entity.pdbx_description
1 polymer ?
#
loop_
_entity_poly.entity_id
_entity_poly.type
_entity_poly.pdbx_seq_one_letter_code
_entity_poly.pdbx_strand_id
1 'polypeptide(L)'
;MHTGLAAQCEGARMRGHISPNDKVKYTRETRFIFVLIVSVGLTLAGCSRGASSGGRVNASATIRIQSVAAREETLPRHVEAVGSLFALDESTISSQVEGPITQIAVDVGDVVKEGQVMVSIDPTELRYAVETQRAAVREVRAQLGMGPDDPPPSDPSKVAFVERAAADLFDAKQKFDRAQALFRAQLISPEDRDAASARYDNARASRDLAIQQVDQLIGQLQSSEAMSRLAEKKVADASIRAPFDGAVKERKVNLGEYLKVQSPVMVLVRMDHMRARLEVPEKWAGAVHTGATVDVRVAAYPHEVFQGKLARINPAVNPDSRTFEVEAMIPNPDSKLKPGFFVQGSLPSDVEEKVVTIPQDAIKYVFGTYSVFVVNQGRLAERTVKPGAQNQTTQGVRVEVIEGLRAGERIAMAPAGTTLYDGAPVHQ
;
A
#
# COMPACT_ATOMS: atom_id res chain seq x y z
N MET A 1 -56.42 -6.45 25.77
CA MET A 1 -57.22 -5.21 25.73
C MET A 1 -56.53 -4.29 24.75
N HIS A 2 -57.07 -4.28 23.58
CA HIS A 2 -57.57 -3.18 22.76
C HIS A 2 -56.50 -2.17 22.35
N THR A 3 -56.25 -2.00 21.16
CA THR A 3 -56.79 -1.55 19.88
C THR A 3 -55.76 -0.60 19.32
N GLY A 4 -55.20 -0.69 18.18
CA GLY A 4 -55.79 -0.65 16.85
C GLY A 4 -55.74 0.78 16.32
N LEU A 5 -54.93 1.04 15.27
CA LEU A 5 -55.42 1.86 14.17
C LEU A 5 -54.36 1.92 13.04
N ALA A 6 -54.80 1.50 11.90
CA ALA A 6 -54.20 1.71 10.58
C ALA A 6 -54.61 3.10 10.04
N ALA A 7 -53.76 3.71 9.26
CA ALA A 7 -54.07 4.70 8.21
C ALA A 7 -52.91 4.64 7.21
N GLN A 8 -52.98 4.10 6.00
CA GLN A 8 -53.63 4.62 4.77
C GLN A 8 -53.25 6.08 4.45
N CYS A 9 -52.51 6.23 3.39
CA CYS A 9 -52.68 7.23 2.35
C CYS A 9 -51.57 7.03 1.33
N GLU A 10 -51.84 6.60 0.11
CA GLU A 10 -52.07 7.39 -1.12
C GLU A 10 -50.76 8.03 -1.60
N GLY A 11 -50.13 7.64 -2.69
CA GLY A 11 -50.64 7.57 -4.04
C GLY A 11 -50.40 8.91 -4.76
N ALA A 12 -49.15 9.10 -5.28
CA ALA A 12 -48.92 10.15 -6.28
C ALA A 12 -48.02 9.61 -7.40
N ARG A 13 -48.68 9.07 -8.44
CA ARG A 13 -48.12 8.90 -9.77
C ARG A 13 -47.95 10.29 -10.40
N MET A 14 -46.73 10.73 -10.65
CA MET A 14 -46.47 11.75 -11.67
C MET A 14 -45.89 11.08 -12.92
N ARG A 15 -46.75 11.01 -13.95
CA ARG A 15 -46.40 10.74 -15.33
C ARG A 15 -45.68 11.97 -15.88
N GLY A 16 -44.40 11.92 -16.16
CA GLY A 16 -43.67 12.87 -16.99
C GLY A 16 -43.74 12.43 -18.45
N HIS A 17 -44.41 13.20 -19.23
CA HIS A 17 -44.59 13.14 -20.67
C HIS A 17 -43.22 13.33 -21.36
N ILE A 18 -42.77 12.35 -22.11
CA ILE A 18 -41.66 12.50 -23.06
C ILE A 18 -42.26 12.87 -24.40
N SER A 19 -42.00 14.09 -24.83
CA SER A 19 -42.33 14.58 -26.18
C SER A 19 -41.20 14.22 -27.15
N PRO A 20 -41.51 13.63 -28.32
CA PRO A 20 -40.55 13.34 -29.35
C PRO A 20 -40.52 14.46 -30.39
N ASN A 21 -39.62 15.43 -30.31
CA ASN A 21 -39.29 16.25 -31.50
C ASN A 21 -38.09 17.17 -31.17
N ASP A 22 -36.89 16.69 -31.52
CA ASP A 22 -35.79 17.58 -31.89
C ASP A 22 -35.07 16.97 -33.08
N LYS A 23 -35.57 17.35 -34.27
CA LYS A 23 -34.92 17.12 -35.55
C LYS A 23 -33.77 18.10 -35.67
N VAL A 24 -32.52 17.60 -35.60
CA VAL A 24 -31.34 18.33 -36.03
C VAL A 24 -31.41 18.55 -37.53
N LYS A 25 -31.51 19.83 -37.91
CA LYS A 25 -31.45 20.33 -39.28
C LYS A 25 -30.06 20.13 -39.85
N TYR A 26 -29.91 19.20 -40.80
CA TYR A 26 -28.78 19.21 -41.76
C TYR A 26 -29.13 20.20 -42.89
N THR A 27 -28.38 21.26 -42.97
CA THR A 27 -28.41 22.21 -44.07
C THR A 27 -27.89 21.55 -45.33
N ARG A 28 -28.75 21.62 -46.32
CA ARG A 28 -28.55 21.26 -47.73
C ARG A 28 -27.72 22.34 -48.39
N GLU A 29 -26.47 22.08 -48.72
CA GLU A 29 -25.74 22.74 -49.81
C GLU A 29 -24.63 21.83 -50.26
N THR A 30 -24.79 21.21 -51.39
CA THR A 30 -23.86 20.86 -52.50
C THR A 30 -24.47 19.76 -53.35
N ARG A 31 -25.52 20.17 -54.08
CA ARG A 31 -25.89 19.52 -55.35
C ARG A 31 -25.79 20.61 -56.38
N PHE A 32 -24.82 20.51 -57.26
CA PHE A 32 -24.79 21.02 -58.62
C PHE A 32 -23.34 20.92 -59.07
N ILE A 33 -23.07 20.00 -59.97
CA ILE A 33 -22.11 19.99 -61.07
C ILE A 33 -21.86 18.52 -61.44
N PHE A 34 -22.81 18.00 -62.20
CA PHE A 34 -22.58 16.78 -62.98
C PHE A 34 -23.65 16.74 -64.08
N VAL A 35 -23.57 17.59 -65.07
CA VAL A 35 -24.19 17.44 -66.42
C VAL A 35 -23.47 18.43 -67.32
N LEU A 36 -22.72 17.99 -68.23
CA LEU A 36 -22.41 18.45 -69.58
C LEU A 36 -20.99 17.97 -69.93
N ILE A 37 -20.89 17.00 -70.77
CA ILE A 37 -20.20 16.96 -72.05
C ILE A 37 -20.30 15.49 -72.54
N VAL A 38 -21.40 15.23 -73.26
CA VAL A 38 -21.47 14.17 -74.26
C VAL A 38 -21.76 14.92 -75.56
N SER A 39 -20.80 14.91 -76.50
CA SER A 39 -21.08 14.79 -77.92
C SER A 39 -19.87 15.21 -78.73
N VAL A 40 -19.70 14.49 -79.79
CA VAL A 40 -18.99 14.82 -81.05
C VAL A 40 -17.59 14.24 -81.21
N GLY A 41 -17.50 13.29 -82.12
CA GLY A 41 -16.28 12.98 -82.86
C GLY A 41 -16.11 11.54 -83.38
N LEU A 42 -17.07 11.11 -84.21
CA LEU A 42 -16.90 9.94 -85.10
C LEU A 42 -16.14 10.40 -86.32
N THR A 43 -15.06 9.74 -86.68
CA THR A 43 -14.58 9.32 -88.07
C THR A 43 -13.08 9.19 -88.10
N LEU A 44 -12.54 8.10 -88.40
CA LEU A 44 -11.82 7.73 -89.65
C LEU A 44 -10.99 6.46 -89.40
N ALA A 45 -11.30 5.48 -90.18
CA ALA A 45 -10.59 4.23 -90.31
C ALA A 45 -9.17 4.43 -90.93
N GLY A 46 -8.23 3.68 -90.41
CA GLY A 46 -6.90 3.56 -91.03
C GLY A 46 -6.30 2.19 -90.67
N CYS A 47 -6.44 1.25 -91.58
CA CYS A 47 -5.73 -0.02 -91.51
C CYS A 47 -4.23 0.16 -91.72
N SER A 48 -3.42 -0.34 -90.75
CA SER A 48 -2.04 -0.75 -91.11
C SER A 48 -1.72 -2.07 -90.38
N ARG A 49 -1.53 -3.12 -91.13
CA ARG A 49 -0.96 -4.38 -90.77
C ARG A 49 0.47 -4.11 -90.26
N GLY A 50 0.73 -4.32 -89.00
CA GLY A 50 2.05 -4.34 -88.36
C GLY A 50 2.20 -5.62 -87.55
N ALA A 51 3.25 -6.36 -87.91
CA ALA A 51 3.58 -7.69 -87.44
C ALA A 51 3.53 -7.86 -85.88
N SER A 52 2.91 -8.94 -85.46
CA SER A 52 3.04 -9.48 -84.13
C SER A 52 4.46 -9.91 -83.82
N SER A 53 5.24 -9.07 -83.16
CA SER A 53 6.39 -9.54 -82.40
C SER A 53 5.84 -10.03 -81.04
N GLY A 54 5.71 -11.32 -80.93
CA GLY A 54 5.47 -11.97 -79.67
C GLY A 54 6.57 -11.56 -78.67
N GLY A 55 6.28 -10.63 -77.84
CA GLY A 55 7.08 -10.37 -76.61
C GLY A 55 7.10 -11.64 -75.78
N ARG A 56 8.15 -12.41 -75.96
CA ARG A 56 8.50 -13.40 -74.92
C ARG A 56 8.52 -12.66 -73.59
N VAL A 57 7.57 -12.96 -72.74
CA VAL A 57 7.69 -12.69 -71.29
C VAL A 57 8.99 -13.38 -70.91
N ASN A 58 10.06 -12.57 -70.75
CA ASN A 58 11.32 -13.06 -70.23
C ASN A 58 11.03 -13.72 -68.92
N ALA A 59 10.91 -15.04 -68.94
CA ALA A 59 10.88 -15.86 -67.76
C ALA A 59 12.20 -15.65 -67.02
N SER A 60 12.05 -15.29 -65.72
CA SER A 60 13.05 -15.54 -64.74
C SER A 60 14.22 -14.58 -64.60
N ALA A 61 13.96 -13.34 -64.25
CA ALA A 61 14.95 -12.63 -63.47
C ALA A 61 15.05 -13.33 -62.10
N THR A 62 16.08 -14.11 -61.94
CA THR A 62 16.37 -14.81 -60.68
C THR A 62 16.65 -13.74 -59.60
N ILE A 63 15.87 -13.71 -58.57
CA ILE A 63 16.02 -12.70 -57.52
C ILE A 63 17.19 -13.12 -56.62
N ARG A 64 18.17 -12.23 -56.45
CA ARG A 64 19.21 -12.42 -55.42
C ARG A 64 18.61 -12.18 -54.05
N ILE A 65 18.72 -13.15 -53.16
CA ILE A 65 18.23 -13.06 -51.80
C ILE A 65 19.33 -13.39 -50.78
N GLN A 66 19.22 -12.81 -49.62
CA GLN A 66 19.90 -13.36 -48.44
C GLN A 66 18.99 -14.36 -47.77
N SER A 67 19.46 -15.59 -47.55
CA SER A 67 18.69 -16.58 -46.83
C SER A 67 19.21 -16.78 -45.41
N VAL A 68 18.31 -16.79 -44.42
CA VAL A 68 18.61 -17.05 -43.02
C VAL A 68 17.82 -18.26 -42.59
N ALA A 69 18.45 -19.18 -41.86
CA ALA A 69 17.76 -20.33 -41.29
C ALA A 69 16.95 -19.91 -40.07
N ALA A 70 15.73 -20.40 -39.97
CA ALA A 70 14.95 -20.36 -38.74
C ALA A 70 15.68 -21.18 -37.66
N ARG A 71 15.99 -20.54 -36.54
CA ARG A 71 16.73 -21.18 -35.45
C ARG A 71 15.80 -21.59 -34.34
N GLU A 72 16.05 -22.74 -33.79
CA GLU A 72 15.46 -23.14 -32.51
C GLU A 72 16.31 -22.52 -31.40
N GLU A 73 15.69 -21.70 -30.59
CA GLU A 73 16.31 -21.04 -29.43
C GLU A 73 15.51 -21.34 -28.17
N THR A 74 16.20 -21.59 -27.08
CA THR A 74 15.57 -21.78 -25.77
C THR A 74 15.41 -20.41 -25.11
N LEU A 75 14.18 -19.98 -24.90
CA LEU A 75 13.88 -18.69 -24.32
C LEU A 75 13.14 -18.85 -22.99
N PRO A 76 13.52 -18.07 -21.96
CA PRO A 76 12.77 -18.01 -20.72
C PRO A 76 11.36 -17.43 -20.98
N ARG A 77 10.35 -18.05 -20.43
CA ARG A 77 8.98 -17.52 -20.53
C ARG A 77 8.74 -16.49 -19.43
N HIS A 78 8.05 -15.43 -19.79
CA HIS A 78 7.51 -14.48 -18.84
C HIS A 78 6.04 -14.74 -18.59
N VAL A 79 5.66 -14.62 -17.33
CA VAL A 79 4.25 -14.74 -16.91
C VAL A 79 3.67 -13.35 -16.85
N GLU A 80 2.71 -13.08 -17.71
CA GLU A 80 1.93 -11.84 -17.66
C GLU A 80 0.83 -11.99 -16.60
N ALA A 81 0.81 -11.07 -15.67
CA ALA A 81 -0.16 -11.00 -14.59
C ALA A 81 -0.73 -9.58 -14.50
N VAL A 82 -1.97 -9.49 -14.10
CA VAL A 82 -2.66 -8.21 -13.91
C VAL A 82 -3.03 -8.02 -12.45
N GLY A 83 -3.18 -6.78 -12.04
CA GLY A 83 -3.52 -6.50 -10.66
C GLY A 83 -3.65 -5.02 -10.35
N SER A 84 -3.46 -4.68 -9.08
CA SER A 84 -3.58 -3.30 -8.60
C SER A 84 -2.48 -2.95 -7.61
N LEU A 85 -2.18 -1.65 -7.52
CA LEU A 85 -1.26 -1.10 -6.53
C LEU A 85 -1.97 -0.83 -5.21
N PHE A 86 -1.30 -1.17 -4.13
CA PHE A 86 -1.69 -0.84 -2.76
C PHE A 86 -0.57 -0.06 -2.08
N ALA A 87 -0.92 0.80 -1.16
CA ALA A 87 0.06 1.44 -0.30
C ALA A 87 0.80 0.39 0.55
N LEU A 88 2.03 0.70 0.96
CA LEU A 88 2.79 -0.16 1.88
C LEU A 88 2.02 -0.32 3.19
N ASP A 89 1.59 0.79 3.77
CA ASP A 89 0.75 0.84 4.95
C ASP A 89 -0.39 1.83 4.73
N GLU A 90 -1.58 1.46 5.19
CA GLU A 90 -2.74 2.33 5.24
C GLU A 90 -3.30 2.27 6.67
N SER A 91 -3.37 3.42 7.35
CA SER A 91 -3.83 3.50 8.72
C SER A 91 -4.91 4.57 8.88
N THR A 92 -6.00 4.18 9.51
CA THR A 92 -7.02 5.12 9.97
C THR A 92 -6.63 5.64 11.34
N ILE A 93 -6.26 6.92 11.39
CA ILE A 93 -5.90 7.60 12.62
C ILE A 93 -7.18 8.03 13.32
N SER A 94 -7.32 7.62 14.59
CA SER A 94 -8.49 7.91 15.42
C SER A 94 -8.12 8.72 16.65
N SER A 95 -9.07 9.47 17.18
CA SER A 95 -8.87 10.23 18.44
C SER A 95 -8.72 9.29 19.62
N GLN A 96 -7.78 9.60 20.53
CA GLN A 96 -7.60 8.91 21.81
C GLN A 96 -8.30 9.65 22.96
N VAL A 97 -8.71 10.89 22.75
CA VAL A 97 -9.41 11.73 23.72
C VAL A 97 -10.65 12.35 23.08
N GLU A 98 -11.58 12.79 23.90
CA GLU A 98 -12.76 13.51 23.46
C GLU A 98 -12.58 15.02 23.56
N GLY A 99 -13.31 15.76 22.74
CA GLY A 99 -13.31 17.22 22.72
C GLY A 99 -13.54 17.81 21.34
N PRO A 100 -13.74 19.15 21.25
CA PRO A 100 -13.91 19.86 19.99
C PRO A 100 -12.57 20.06 19.28
N ILE A 101 -12.59 19.97 17.95
CA ILE A 101 -11.43 20.27 17.10
C ILE A 101 -11.20 21.77 17.06
N THR A 102 -10.00 22.19 17.47
CA THR A 102 -9.56 23.61 17.42
C THR A 102 -8.74 23.94 16.20
N GLN A 103 -8.02 22.96 15.64
CA GLN A 103 -7.19 23.16 14.47
C GLN A 103 -7.05 21.90 13.66
N ILE A 104 -7.07 22.07 12.32
CA ILE A 104 -6.69 21.04 11.35
C ILE A 104 -5.47 21.62 10.60
N ALA A 105 -4.31 20.99 10.78
CA ALA A 105 -3.04 21.51 10.26
C ALA A 105 -2.68 20.96 8.87
N VAL A 106 -3.37 19.91 8.41
CA VAL A 106 -3.13 19.23 7.13
C VAL A 106 -4.44 18.85 6.47
N ASP A 107 -4.45 18.76 5.13
CA ASP A 107 -5.62 18.37 4.36
C ASP A 107 -5.30 17.21 3.40
N VAL A 108 -6.31 16.72 2.68
CA VAL A 108 -6.20 15.62 1.71
C VAL A 108 -5.15 15.95 0.65
N GLY A 109 -4.21 15.04 0.44
CA GLY A 109 -3.10 15.20 -0.49
C GLY A 109 -1.80 15.72 0.14
N ASP A 110 -1.84 16.27 1.35
CA ASP A 110 -0.64 16.75 2.03
C ASP A 110 0.27 15.59 2.45
N VAL A 111 1.58 15.82 2.33
CA VAL A 111 2.61 14.90 2.83
C VAL A 111 2.97 15.30 4.25
N VAL A 112 2.98 14.32 5.15
CA VAL A 112 3.27 14.50 6.57
C VAL A 112 4.46 13.63 6.99
N LYS A 113 5.19 14.10 8.00
CA LYS A 113 6.28 13.37 8.64
C LYS A 113 5.81 12.71 9.93
N GLU A 114 6.48 11.62 10.31
CA GLU A 114 6.27 10.98 11.61
C GLU A 114 6.33 12.01 12.76
N GLY A 115 5.36 11.95 13.68
CA GLY A 115 5.25 12.89 14.80
C GLY A 115 4.66 14.26 14.46
N GLN A 116 4.45 14.61 13.19
CA GLN A 116 3.83 15.87 12.80
C GLN A 116 2.38 15.94 13.30
N VAL A 117 2.00 17.09 13.87
CA VAL A 117 0.61 17.32 14.32
C VAL A 117 -0.28 17.50 13.09
N MET A 118 -1.34 16.70 13.03
CA MET A 118 -2.33 16.76 11.96
C MET A 118 -3.61 17.48 12.41
N VAL A 119 -4.10 17.16 13.62
CA VAL A 119 -5.31 17.74 14.20
C VAL A 119 -5.07 18.04 15.67
N SER A 120 -5.59 19.16 16.16
CA SER A 120 -5.58 19.54 17.58
C SER A 120 -7.00 19.60 18.13
N ILE A 121 -7.19 18.96 19.25
CA ILE A 121 -8.40 18.98 20.06
C ILE A 121 -8.17 19.99 21.18
N ASP A 122 -9.23 20.65 21.67
CA ASP A 122 -9.15 21.55 22.81
C ASP A 122 -8.63 20.83 24.07
N PRO A 123 -7.45 21.18 24.60
CA PRO A 123 -6.88 20.51 25.75
C PRO A 123 -7.33 21.10 27.09
N THR A 124 -8.25 22.08 27.12
CA THR A 124 -8.54 22.90 28.30
C THR A 124 -9.04 22.04 29.46
N GLU A 125 -10.02 21.19 29.24
CA GLU A 125 -10.56 20.28 30.29
C GLU A 125 -9.51 19.26 30.73
N LEU A 126 -8.72 18.76 29.81
CA LEU A 126 -7.65 17.79 30.09
C LEU A 126 -6.54 18.43 30.94
N ARG A 127 -6.21 19.72 30.71
CA ARG A 127 -5.26 20.47 31.54
C ARG A 127 -5.76 20.64 32.96
N TYR A 128 -7.03 20.98 33.16
CA TYR A 128 -7.62 21.03 34.51
C TYR A 128 -7.58 19.67 35.21
N ALA A 129 -7.79 18.58 34.49
CA ALA A 129 -7.62 17.23 35.03
C ALA A 129 -6.16 16.98 35.47
N VAL A 130 -5.15 17.41 34.69
CA VAL A 130 -3.74 17.33 35.10
C VAL A 130 -3.48 18.13 36.37
N GLU A 131 -3.98 19.36 36.47
CA GLU A 131 -3.80 20.22 37.66
C GLU A 131 -4.38 19.56 38.90
N THR A 132 -5.56 18.95 38.78
CA THR A 132 -6.21 18.21 39.86
C THR A 132 -5.36 17.02 40.31
N GLN A 133 -4.84 16.23 39.40
CA GLN A 133 -3.99 15.08 39.76
C GLN A 133 -2.65 15.51 40.35
N ARG A 134 -2.04 16.59 39.82
CA ARG A 134 -0.82 17.16 40.40
C ARG A 134 -1.06 17.70 41.83
N ALA A 135 -2.25 18.25 42.09
CA ALA A 135 -2.61 18.67 43.46
C ALA A 135 -2.68 17.47 44.40
N ALA A 136 -3.27 16.35 43.98
CA ALA A 136 -3.31 15.11 44.76
C ALA A 136 -1.89 14.56 45.06
N VAL A 137 -0.97 14.62 44.09
CA VAL A 137 0.42 14.25 44.34
C VAL A 137 1.06 15.16 45.39
N ARG A 138 0.86 16.48 45.29
CA ARG A 138 1.42 17.44 46.26
C ARG A 138 0.87 17.19 47.68
N GLU A 139 -0.40 16.85 47.81
CA GLU A 139 -1.02 16.51 49.10
C GLU A 139 -0.32 15.34 49.77
N VAL A 140 -0.16 14.22 49.07
CA VAL A 140 0.53 13.04 49.64
C VAL A 140 2.00 13.32 49.93
N ARG A 141 2.69 14.08 49.10
CA ARG A 141 4.08 14.52 49.34
C ARG A 141 4.18 15.37 50.63
N ALA A 142 3.24 16.28 50.82
CA ALA A 142 3.20 17.10 52.03
C ALA A 142 2.95 16.25 53.30
N GLN A 143 2.11 15.23 53.23
CA GLN A 143 1.88 14.29 54.33
C GLN A 143 3.16 13.50 54.70
N LEU A 144 4.00 13.19 53.71
CA LEU A 144 5.32 12.56 53.91
C LEU A 144 6.40 13.56 54.32
N GLY A 145 6.09 14.86 54.38
CA GLY A 145 7.07 15.91 54.70
C GLY A 145 8.07 16.17 53.57
N MET A 146 7.73 15.82 52.34
CA MET A 146 8.59 15.95 51.15
C MET A 146 8.37 17.28 50.42
N GLY A 147 9.43 17.82 49.87
CA GLY A 147 9.36 18.91 48.90
C GLY A 147 8.84 18.46 47.54
N PRO A 148 8.59 19.43 46.63
CA PRO A 148 8.05 19.14 45.30
C PRO A 148 8.87 18.14 44.47
N ASP A 149 10.20 18.19 44.60
CA ASP A 149 11.15 17.42 43.77
C ASP A 149 11.94 16.38 44.58
N ASP A 150 11.64 16.20 45.89
CA ASP A 150 12.34 15.24 46.71
C ASP A 150 12.05 13.80 46.26
N PRO A 151 13.02 12.92 46.22
CA PRO A 151 12.76 11.50 45.99
C PRO A 151 11.97 10.88 47.16
N PRO A 152 11.16 9.85 46.93
CA PRO A 152 10.50 9.10 48.00
C PRO A 152 11.50 8.63 49.03
N PRO A 153 11.14 8.67 50.34
CA PRO A 153 12.05 8.27 51.41
C PRO A 153 12.46 6.81 51.19
N SER A 154 13.77 6.58 51.06
CA SER A 154 14.35 5.26 50.92
C SER A 154 14.30 4.46 52.27
N ASP A 155 14.19 5.19 53.38
CA ASP A 155 14.10 4.65 54.72
C ASP A 155 12.89 5.29 55.42
N PRO A 156 11.80 4.53 55.66
CA PRO A 156 10.62 5.02 56.39
C PRO A 156 10.95 5.60 57.77
N SER A 157 12.03 5.16 58.40
CA SER A 157 12.40 5.63 59.75
C SER A 157 12.82 7.09 59.81
N LYS A 158 13.18 7.72 58.66
CA LYS A 158 13.60 9.12 58.56
C LYS A 158 12.43 10.10 58.38
N VAL A 159 11.22 9.62 58.29
CA VAL A 159 10.05 10.50 58.19
C VAL A 159 9.73 11.08 59.58
N ALA A 160 9.51 12.39 59.64
CA ALA A 160 9.44 13.13 60.91
C ALA A 160 8.49 12.54 61.96
N PHE A 161 7.32 12.04 61.60
CA PHE A 161 6.39 11.43 62.55
C PHE A 161 6.85 10.03 63.02
N VAL A 162 7.64 9.31 62.20
CA VAL A 162 8.28 8.04 62.63
C VAL A 162 9.47 8.33 63.54
N GLU A 163 10.27 9.36 63.27
CA GLU A 163 11.37 9.79 64.14
C GLU A 163 10.82 10.18 65.54
N ARG A 164 9.69 10.90 65.58
CA ARG A 164 9.02 11.22 66.84
C ARG A 164 8.59 9.96 67.58
N ALA A 165 7.91 9.03 66.91
CA ALA A 165 7.49 7.77 67.56
C ALA A 165 8.70 6.92 68.01
N ALA A 166 9.84 6.96 67.26
CA ALA A 166 11.09 6.31 67.63
C ALA A 166 11.72 6.93 68.89
N ALA A 167 11.66 8.28 69.05
CA ALA A 167 12.12 8.97 70.25
C ALA A 167 11.29 8.63 71.47
N ASP A 168 9.95 8.54 71.30
CA ASP A 168 9.04 8.12 72.35
C ASP A 168 9.32 6.66 72.79
N LEU A 169 9.56 5.77 71.84
CA LEU A 169 9.92 4.38 72.15
C LEU A 169 11.28 4.32 72.88
N PHE A 170 12.27 5.12 72.47
CA PHE A 170 13.56 5.16 73.15
C PHE A 170 13.43 5.58 74.63
N ASP A 171 12.65 6.64 74.91
CA ASP A 171 12.39 7.08 76.31
C ASP A 171 11.66 6.01 77.10
N ALA A 172 10.57 5.42 76.56
CA ALA A 172 9.83 4.33 77.21
C ALA A 172 10.72 3.12 77.48
N LYS A 173 11.61 2.75 76.57
CA LYS A 173 12.58 1.68 76.74
C LYS A 173 13.56 1.97 77.89
N GLN A 174 14.09 3.16 77.97
CA GLN A 174 15.00 3.56 79.03
C GLN A 174 14.32 3.52 80.39
N LYS A 175 13.04 3.92 80.52
CA LYS A 175 12.26 3.83 81.71
C LYS A 175 12.01 2.40 82.10
N PHE A 176 11.67 1.51 81.18
CA PHE A 176 11.47 0.08 81.40
C PHE A 176 12.77 -0.61 81.85
N ASP A 177 13.91 -0.35 81.20
CA ASP A 177 15.20 -0.95 81.59
C ASP A 177 15.60 -0.55 83.02
N ARG A 178 15.38 0.71 83.37
CA ARG A 178 15.57 1.15 84.80
C ARG A 178 14.64 0.49 85.75
N ALA A 179 13.34 0.42 85.44
CA ALA A 179 12.35 -0.23 86.30
C ALA A 179 12.69 -1.72 86.50
N GLN A 180 13.11 -2.40 85.39
CA GLN A 180 13.52 -3.80 85.49
C GLN A 180 14.78 -4.01 86.36
N ALA A 181 15.77 -3.09 86.31
CA ALA A 181 16.95 -3.14 87.16
C ALA A 181 16.56 -2.92 88.71
N LEU A 182 15.72 -1.92 88.96
CA LEU A 182 15.21 -1.66 90.34
C LEU A 182 14.36 -2.80 90.89
N PHE A 183 13.55 -3.44 90.03
CA PHE A 183 12.75 -4.61 90.39
C PHE A 183 13.65 -5.81 90.80
N ARG A 184 14.70 -6.07 90.01
CA ARG A 184 15.71 -7.10 90.33
C ARG A 184 16.41 -6.83 91.65
N ALA A 185 16.59 -5.53 92.02
CA ALA A 185 17.12 -5.11 93.29
C ALA A 185 16.10 -5.08 94.41
N GLN A 186 14.84 -5.49 94.14
CA GLN A 186 13.68 -5.47 95.07
C GLN A 186 13.31 -4.06 95.59
N LEU A 187 13.55 -3.01 94.83
CA LEU A 187 13.33 -1.60 95.20
C LEU A 187 11.99 -1.03 94.72
N ILE A 188 11.29 -1.73 93.83
CA ILE A 188 9.93 -1.32 93.34
C ILE A 188 8.95 -2.51 93.31
N SER A 189 7.64 -2.20 93.22
CA SER A 189 6.60 -3.20 93.11
C SER A 189 6.52 -3.91 91.78
N PRO A 190 5.94 -5.13 91.68
CA PRO A 190 5.66 -5.78 90.41
C PRO A 190 4.75 -4.93 89.51
N GLU A 191 3.82 -4.21 90.04
CA GLU A 191 2.87 -3.32 89.39
C GLU A 191 3.60 -2.18 88.67
N ASP A 192 4.60 -1.54 89.33
CA ASP A 192 5.41 -0.49 88.69
C ASP A 192 6.23 -0.99 87.54
N ARG A 193 6.81 -2.20 87.64
CA ARG A 193 7.54 -2.84 86.52
C ARG A 193 6.61 -3.16 85.38
N ASP A 194 5.39 -3.73 85.65
CA ASP A 194 4.39 -4.08 84.62
C ASP A 194 3.83 -2.84 83.93
N ALA A 195 3.62 -1.75 84.68
CA ALA A 195 3.22 -0.46 84.12
C ALA A 195 4.30 0.11 83.21
N ALA A 196 5.61 -0.04 83.50
CA ALA A 196 6.70 0.38 82.66
C ALA A 196 6.81 -0.50 81.36
N SER A 197 6.59 -1.82 81.51
CA SER A 197 6.55 -2.76 80.36
C SER A 197 5.42 -2.42 79.41
N ALA A 198 4.20 -2.21 79.94
CA ALA A 198 3.04 -1.83 79.12
C ALA A 198 3.25 -0.52 78.36
N ARG A 199 3.96 0.47 78.95
CA ARG A 199 4.29 1.73 78.24
C ARG A 199 5.32 1.49 77.11
N TYR A 200 6.30 0.64 77.37
CA TYR A 200 7.29 0.26 76.35
C TYR A 200 6.63 -0.47 75.15
N ASP A 201 5.76 -1.45 75.43
CA ASP A 201 5.06 -2.21 74.40
C ASP A 201 4.13 -1.31 73.57
N ASN A 202 3.41 -0.38 74.25
CA ASN A 202 2.57 0.62 73.58
C ASN A 202 3.39 1.55 72.69
N ALA A 203 4.53 2.06 73.18
CA ALA A 203 5.39 2.91 72.35
C ALA A 203 5.99 2.18 71.16
N ARG A 204 6.32 0.90 71.31
CA ARG A 204 6.76 0.03 70.24
C ARG A 204 5.69 -0.15 69.16
N ALA A 205 4.46 -0.49 69.57
CA ALA A 205 3.33 -0.63 68.68
C ALA A 205 3.04 0.67 67.92
N SER A 206 3.12 1.84 68.62
CA SER A 206 2.94 3.16 67.96
C SER A 206 3.98 3.44 66.92
N ARG A 207 5.27 3.10 67.19
CA ARG A 207 6.34 3.27 66.18
C ARG A 207 6.13 2.34 64.98
N ASP A 208 5.74 1.09 65.17
CA ASP A 208 5.49 0.12 64.11
C ASP A 208 4.29 0.53 63.24
N LEU A 209 3.23 1.07 63.86
CA LEU A 209 2.10 1.66 63.12
C LEU A 209 2.53 2.89 62.30
N ALA A 210 3.40 3.75 62.84
CA ALA A 210 3.92 4.90 62.11
C ALA A 210 4.70 4.48 60.85
N ILE A 211 5.49 3.41 60.90
CA ILE A 211 6.19 2.85 59.74
C ILE A 211 5.18 2.34 58.72
N GLN A 212 4.19 1.55 59.13
CA GLN A 212 3.14 1.05 58.23
C GLN A 212 2.39 2.19 57.54
N GLN A 213 2.14 3.31 58.27
CA GLN A 213 1.52 4.49 57.70
C GLN A 213 2.40 5.14 56.59
N VAL A 214 3.74 5.17 56.78
CA VAL A 214 4.66 5.63 55.71
C VAL A 214 4.57 4.73 54.47
N ASP A 215 4.59 3.42 54.68
CA ASP A 215 4.51 2.47 53.55
C ASP A 215 3.19 2.64 52.78
N GLN A 216 2.07 2.88 53.52
CA GLN A 216 0.77 3.17 52.93
C GLN A 216 0.78 4.48 52.15
N LEU A 217 1.38 5.56 52.67
CA LEU A 217 1.51 6.85 51.98
C LEU A 217 2.41 6.76 50.77
N ILE A 218 3.49 5.97 50.81
CA ILE A 218 4.34 5.70 49.64
C ILE A 218 3.53 5.01 48.55
N GLY A 219 2.74 4.00 48.87
CA GLY A 219 1.83 3.34 47.91
C GLY A 219 0.81 4.31 47.30
N GLN A 220 0.24 5.20 48.12
CA GLN A 220 -0.70 6.23 47.68
C GLN A 220 -0.01 7.27 46.77
N LEU A 221 1.25 7.67 47.07
CA LEU A 221 2.05 8.56 46.26
C LEU A 221 2.27 7.97 44.85
N GLN A 222 2.70 6.71 44.77
CA GLN A 222 2.90 6.00 43.52
C GLN A 222 1.62 5.94 42.68
N SER A 223 0.48 5.68 43.30
CA SER A 223 -0.82 5.68 42.63
C SER A 223 -1.19 7.06 42.08
N SER A 224 -1.04 8.11 42.92
CA SER A 224 -1.33 9.51 42.50
C SER A 224 -0.40 9.98 41.37
N GLU A 225 0.88 9.64 41.44
CA GLU A 225 1.83 9.92 40.36
C GLU A 225 1.49 9.21 39.07
N ALA A 226 1.03 7.93 39.14
CA ALA A 226 0.58 7.21 37.96
C ALA A 226 -0.67 7.85 37.34
N MET A 227 -1.61 8.32 38.14
CA MET A 227 -2.79 9.05 37.66
C MET A 227 -2.43 10.39 37.04
N SER A 228 -1.44 11.12 37.59
CA SER A 228 -0.93 12.36 37.04
C SER A 228 -0.29 12.12 35.65
N ARG A 229 0.54 11.09 35.52
CA ARG A 229 1.13 10.71 34.22
C ARG A 229 0.06 10.32 33.19
N LEU A 230 -0.99 9.62 33.61
CA LEU A 230 -2.12 9.28 32.72
C LEU A 230 -2.85 10.53 32.23
N ALA A 231 -3.10 11.50 33.13
CA ALA A 231 -3.72 12.77 32.75
C ALA A 231 -2.85 13.58 31.79
N GLU A 232 -1.54 13.64 32.02
CA GLU A 232 -0.56 14.29 31.15
C GLU A 232 -0.51 13.63 29.75
N LYS A 233 -0.56 12.29 29.70
CA LYS A 233 -0.65 11.56 28.45
C LYS A 233 -1.91 11.96 27.66
N LYS A 234 -3.07 12.07 28.31
CA LYS A 234 -4.30 12.52 27.66
C LYS A 234 -4.18 13.92 27.06
N VAL A 235 -3.48 14.84 27.72
CA VAL A 235 -3.19 16.18 27.15
C VAL A 235 -2.31 16.05 25.91
N ALA A 236 -1.29 15.21 25.93
CA ALA A 236 -0.45 14.97 24.75
C ALA A 236 -1.26 14.33 23.60
N ASP A 237 -2.18 13.42 23.89
CA ASP A 237 -3.05 12.76 22.93
C ASP A 237 -4.11 13.71 22.30
N ALA A 238 -4.32 14.90 22.89
CA ALA A 238 -5.14 15.96 22.27
C ALA A 238 -4.51 16.54 20.99
N SER A 239 -3.21 16.33 20.78
CA SER A 239 -2.52 16.61 19.54
C SER A 239 -2.38 15.31 18.75
N ILE A 240 -3.25 15.09 17.79
CA ILE A 240 -3.23 13.89 16.93
C ILE A 240 -2.09 13.99 15.94
N ARG A 241 -1.16 13.04 15.99
CA ARG A 241 0.08 13.04 15.21
C ARG A 241 0.13 11.90 14.21
N ALA A 242 0.89 12.12 13.13
CA ALA A 242 1.19 11.09 12.15
C ALA A 242 2.06 9.98 12.77
N PRO A 243 1.68 8.70 12.67
CA PRO A 243 2.45 7.58 13.21
C PRO A 243 3.64 7.16 12.33
N PHE A 244 3.69 7.62 11.07
CA PHE A 244 4.75 7.38 10.09
C PHE A 244 4.73 8.44 8.99
N ASP A 245 5.80 8.52 8.20
CA ASP A 245 5.88 9.37 7.02
C ASP A 245 4.91 8.89 5.94
N GLY A 246 4.05 9.79 5.44
CA GLY A 246 3.04 9.41 4.45
C GLY A 246 2.27 10.58 3.89
N ALA A 247 1.20 10.29 3.15
CA ALA A 247 0.28 11.30 2.63
C ALA A 247 -1.13 11.09 3.19
N VAL A 248 -1.86 12.17 3.36
CA VAL A 248 -3.27 12.14 3.79
C VAL A 248 -4.13 11.70 2.62
N LYS A 249 -4.73 10.51 2.73
CA LYS A 249 -5.66 9.96 1.73
C LYS A 249 -7.07 10.52 1.90
N GLU A 250 -7.53 10.64 3.15
CA GLU A 250 -8.89 11.03 3.46
C GLU A 250 -8.94 11.79 4.79
N ARG A 251 -9.77 12.83 4.86
CA ARG A 251 -10.10 13.55 6.08
C ARG A 251 -11.56 13.27 6.45
N LYS A 252 -11.78 12.79 7.66
CA LYS A 252 -13.11 12.34 8.14
C LYS A 252 -13.76 13.30 9.13
N VAL A 253 -13.12 14.43 9.40
CA VAL A 253 -13.52 15.38 10.44
C VAL A 253 -13.49 16.83 9.95
N ASN A 254 -14.23 17.72 10.61
CA ASN A 254 -14.30 19.14 10.30
C ASN A 254 -13.90 20.00 11.50
N LEU A 255 -13.44 21.23 11.23
CA LEU A 255 -13.12 22.19 12.28
C LEU A 255 -14.35 22.48 13.13
N GLY A 256 -14.18 22.49 14.48
CA GLY A 256 -15.27 22.69 15.43
C GLY A 256 -16.13 21.44 15.72
N GLU A 257 -15.86 20.34 15.04
CA GLU A 257 -16.55 19.07 15.30
C GLU A 257 -16.11 18.50 16.66
N TYR A 258 -17.06 17.94 17.42
CA TYR A 258 -16.78 17.28 18.69
C TYR A 258 -16.46 15.81 18.47
N LEU A 259 -15.24 15.40 18.81
CA LEU A 259 -14.79 14.02 18.72
C LEU A 259 -15.06 13.24 19.99
N LYS A 260 -15.39 11.98 19.83
CA LYS A 260 -15.38 10.97 20.89
C LYS A 260 -14.10 10.12 20.81
N VAL A 261 -13.77 9.43 21.88
CA VAL A 261 -12.69 8.44 21.84
C VAL A 261 -12.96 7.41 20.75
N GLN A 262 -11.93 7.05 19.98
CA GLN A 262 -11.96 6.16 18.80
C GLN A 262 -12.68 6.73 17.56
N SER A 263 -13.11 8.00 17.55
CA SER A 263 -13.62 8.62 16.31
C SER A 263 -12.54 8.66 15.25
N PRO A 264 -12.79 8.18 14.02
CA PRO A 264 -11.83 8.23 12.93
C PRO A 264 -11.61 9.67 12.48
N VAL A 265 -10.37 10.09 12.36
CA VAL A 265 -9.98 11.48 12.06
C VAL A 265 -9.44 11.60 10.64
N MET A 266 -8.44 10.82 10.29
CA MET A 266 -7.79 10.84 8.98
C MET A 266 -7.33 9.44 8.58
N VAL A 267 -7.23 9.22 7.26
CA VAL A 267 -6.59 8.04 6.69
C VAL A 267 -5.25 8.46 6.11
N LEU A 268 -4.18 7.85 6.63
CA LEU A 268 -2.80 8.09 6.20
C LEU A 268 -2.29 6.89 5.42
N VAL A 269 -1.59 7.14 4.32
CA VAL A 269 -0.99 6.10 3.46
C VAL A 269 0.51 6.33 3.31
N ARG A 270 1.28 5.24 3.41
CA ARG A 270 2.71 5.25 3.13
C ARG A 270 2.94 4.93 1.66
N MET A 271 3.61 5.82 0.94
CA MET A 271 3.76 5.72 -0.51
C MET A 271 5.22 5.64 -0.99
N ASP A 272 6.19 5.58 -0.12
CA ASP A 272 7.61 5.41 -0.45
C ASP A 272 7.88 4.10 -1.21
N HIS A 273 7.11 3.08 -0.89
CA HIS A 273 7.03 1.81 -1.58
C HIS A 273 5.57 1.45 -1.84
N MET A 274 5.32 0.82 -2.98
CA MET A 274 4.00 0.32 -3.34
C MET A 274 4.00 -1.20 -3.37
N ARG A 275 2.88 -1.80 -2.99
CA ARG A 275 2.64 -3.24 -3.15
C ARG A 275 1.79 -3.47 -4.39
N ALA A 276 2.38 -4.10 -5.41
CA ALA A 276 1.61 -4.60 -6.55
C ALA A 276 1.08 -6.00 -6.18
N ARG A 277 -0.23 -6.15 -6.11
CA ARG A 277 -0.89 -7.45 -5.99
C ARG A 277 -1.28 -7.89 -7.38
N LEU A 278 -0.65 -8.96 -7.83
CA LEU A 278 -0.80 -9.49 -9.19
C LEU A 278 -1.43 -10.87 -9.11
N GLU A 279 -2.40 -11.12 -9.99
CA GLU A 279 -3.04 -12.42 -10.13
C GLU A 279 -2.33 -13.26 -11.18
N VAL A 280 -1.73 -14.34 -10.74
CA VAL A 280 -0.96 -15.27 -11.57
C VAL A 280 -1.76 -16.55 -11.79
N PRO A 281 -1.90 -17.06 -13.04
CA PRO A 281 -2.59 -18.31 -13.31
C PRO A 281 -1.93 -19.51 -12.61
N GLU A 282 -2.75 -20.42 -12.06
CA GLU A 282 -2.36 -21.62 -11.29
C GLU A 282 -1.25 -22.45 -11.97
N LYS A 283 -1.31 -22.58 -13.29
CA LYS A 283 -0.31 -23.34 -14.08
C LYS A 283 1.14 -22.88 -13.88
N TRP A 284 1.35 -21.66 -13.39
CA TRP A 284 2.67 -21.08 -13.15
C TRP A 284 3.13 -21.18 -11.70
N ALA A 285 2.35 -21.82 -10.81
CA ALA A 285 2.64 -21.86 -9.37
C ALA A 285 4.02 -22.47 -9.04
N GLY A 286 4.49 -23.42 -9.85
CA GLY A 286 5.83 -24.05 -9.67
C GLY A 286 6.98 -23.30 -10.33
N ALA A 287 6.70 -22.24 -11.09
CA ALA A 287 7.69 -21.54 -11.92
C ALA A 287 7.95 -20.08 -11.46
N VAL A 288 7.23 -19.59 -10.46
CA VAL A 288 7.36 -18.24 -9.92
C VAL A 288 7.92 -18.32 -8.50
N HIS A 289 9.03 -17.62 -8.24
CA HIS A 289 9.73 -17.66 -6.96
C HIS A 289 9.88 -16.27 -6.32
N THR A 290 9.88 -16.23 -4.99
CA THR A 290 10.15 -15.01 -4.23
C THR A 290 11.57 -14.50 -4.52
N GLY A 291 11.72 -13.17 -4.52
CA GLY A 291 12.99 -12.51 -4.84
C GLY A 291 13.20 -12.20 -6.32
N ALA A 292 12.38 -12.76 -7.21
CA ALA A 292 12.42 -12.45 -8.65
C ALA A 292 12.12 -10.96 -8.91
N THR A 293 12.79 -10.38 -9.89
CA THR A 293 12.50 -9.02 -10.36
C THR A 293 11.25 -9.05 -11.24
N VAL A 294 10.31 -8.17 -10.96
CA VAL A 294 9.05 -8.03 -11.69
C VAL A 294 9.04 -6.69 -12.39
N ASP A 295 8.82 -6.70 -13.68
CA ASP A 295 8.61 -5.48 -14.45
C ASP A 295 7.13 -5.12 -14.44
N VAL A 296 6.81 -3.94 -13.90
CA VAL A 296 5.43 -3.48 -13.74
C VAL A 296 5.18 -2.27 -14.62
N ARG A 297 4.13 -2.34 -15.42
CA ARG A 297 3.64 -1.25 -16.26
C ARG A 297 2.33 -0.73 -15.73
N VAL A 298 2.17 0.58 -15.77
CA VAL A 298 0.99 1.29 -15.29
C VAL A 298 0.39 2.09 -16.44
N ALA A 299 -0.92 2.02 -16.61
CA ALA A 299 -1.59 2.74 -17.71
C ALA A 299 -1.38 4.27 -17.67
N ALA A 300 -1.17 4.84 -16.46
CA ALA A 300 -0.88 6.26 -16.28
C ALA A 300 0.49 6.69 -16.84
N TYR A 301 1.45 5.76 -16.96
CA TYR A 301 2.82 6.00 -17.43
C TYR A 301 3.22 4.93 -18.47
N PRO A 302 2.67 4.97 -19.71
CA PRO A 302 2.79 3.88 -20.67
C PRO A 302 4.23 3.66 -21.20
N HIS A 303 5.10 4.66 -21.03
CA HIS A 303 6.50 4.60 -21.47
C HIS A 303 7.50 4.30 -20.35
N GLU A 304 7.01 4.19 -19.10
CA GLU A 304 7.86 3.88 -17.95
C GLU A 304 7.61 2.44 -17.48
N VAL A 305 8.68 1.73 -17.16
CA VAL A 305 8.64 0.41 -16.54
C VAL A 305 9.16 0.55 -15.11
N PHE A 306 8.35 0.17 -14.16
CA PHE A 306 8.70 0.19 -12.75
C PHE A 306 9.16 -1.20 -12.33
N GLN A 307 10.38 -1.29 -11.81
CA GLN A 307 10.91 -2.56 -11.35
C GLN A 307 10.61 -2.78 -9.87
N GLY A 308 10.09 -3.95 -9.57
CA GLY A 308 9.82 -4.41 -8.23
C GLY A 308 10.47 -5.76 -7.94
N LYS A 309 10.42 -6.17 -6.68
CA LYS A 309 10.84 -7.51 -6.26
C LYS A 309 9.64 -8.27 -5.73
N LEU A 310 9.49 -9.51 -6.15
CA LEU A 310 8.47 -10.42 -5.65
C LEU A 310 8.77 -10.76 -4.19
N ALA A 311 7.97 -10.19 -3.29
CA ALA A 311 8.17 -10.31 -1.85
C ALA A 311 7.43 -11.50 -1.25
N ARG A 312 6.22 -11.78 -1.76
CA ARG A 312 5.34 -12.82 -1.21
C ARG A 312 4.55 -13.51 -2.30
N ILE A 313 4.25 -14.77 -2.07
CA ILE A 313 3.36 -15.60 -2.89
C ILE A 313 2.30 -16.13 -1.93
N ASN A 314 1.03 -15.89 -2.25
CA ASN A 314 -0.09 -16.43 -1.48
C ASN A 314 -0.13 -17.95 -1.67
N PRO A 315 -0.16 -18.75 -0.60
CA PRO A 315 -0.22 -20.21 -0.71
C PRO A 315 -1.58 -20.74 -1.19
N ALA A 316 -2.62 -19.89 -1.19
CA ALA A 316 -3.96 -20.27 -1.61
C ALA A 316 -4.23 -19.85 -3.05
N VAL A 317 -4.85 -20.77 -3.81
CA VAL A 317 -5.37 -20.52 -5.15
C VAL A 317 -6.85 -20.19 -5.05
N ASN A 318 -7.29 -19.14 -5.73
CA ASN A 318 -8.70 -18.81 -5.85
C ASN A 318 -9.36 -19.83 -6.82
N PRO A 319 -10.35 -20.65 -6.38
CA PRO A 319 -10.93 -21.69 -7.19
C PRO A 319 -11.79 -21.14 -8.36
N ASP A 320 -12.32 -19.93 -8.24
CA ASP A 320 -13.20 -19.35 -9.25
C ASP A 320 -12.40 -18.79 -10.43
N SER A 321 -11.32 -18.05 -10.15
CA SER A 321 -10.45 -17.46 -11.17
C SER A 321 -9.30 -18.37 -11.60
N ARG A 322 -9.01 -19.44 -10.84
CA ARG A 322 -7.83 -20.29 -11.05
C ARG A 322 -6.52 -19.52 -11.06
N THR A 323 -6.43 -18.50 -10.18
CA THR A 323 -5.24 -17.66 -9.98
C THR A 323 -4.81 -17.71 -8.53
N PHE A 324 -3.53 -17.41 -8.30
CA PHE A 324 -3.00 -17.12 -6.97
C PHE A 324 -2.41 -15.71 -6.95
N GLU A 325 -2.51 -15.07 -5.81
CA GLU A 325 -2.01 -13.69 -5.64
C GLU A 325 -0.51 -13.70 -5.31
N VAL A 326 0.23 -12.81 -5.95
CA VAL A 326 1.62 -12.53 -5.61
C VAL A 326 1.78 -11.04 -5.29
N GLU A 327 2.59 -10.72 -4.30
CA GLU A 327 2.90 -9.34 -3.92
C GLU A 327 4.32 -8.96 -4.34
N ALA A 328 4.45 -7.95 -5.18
CA ALA A 328 5.71 -7.34 -5.55
C ALA A 328 5.86 -5.96 -4.88
N MET A 329 7.04 -5.70 -4.31
CA MET A 329 7.41 -4.42 -3.71
C MET A 329 8.07 -3.55 -4.75
N ILE A 330 7.51 -2.38 -5.00
CA ILE A 330 7.97 -1.42 -6.01
C ILE A 330 8.40 -0.13 -5.30
N PRO A 331 9.66 0.31 -5.42
CA PRO A 331 10.10 1.60 -4.92
C PRO A 331 9.35 2.75 -5.61
N ASN A 332 8.94 3.78 -4.86
CA ASN A 332 8.20 4.92 -5.37
C ASN A 332 8.74 6.25 -4.80
N PRO A 333 10.04 6.56 -5.03
CA PRO A 333 10.67 7.74 -4.42
C PRO A 333 10.04 9.05 -4.86
N ASP A 334 9.53 9.12 -6.08
CA ASP A 334 8.92 10.32 -6.65
C ASP A 334 7.41 10.42 -6.37
N SER A 335 6.84 9.47 -5.61
CA SER A 335 5.39 9.39 -5.31
C SER A 335 4.50 9.42 -6.58
N LYS A 336 5.03 8.98 -7.73
CA LYS A 336 4.30 8.90 -9.00
C LYS A 336 3.21 7.82 -8.95
N LEU A 337 3.52 6.68 -8.35
CA LEU A 337 2.59 5.57 -8.20
C LEU A 337 1.60 5.87 -7.07
N LYS A 338 0.32 5.61 -7.34
CA LYS A 338 -0.75 5.84 -6.36
C LYS A 338 -1.50 4.54 -6.06
N PRO A 339 -1.98 4.35 -4.82
CA PRO A 339 -2.87 3.23 -4.50
C PRO A 339 -4.10 3.22 -5.42
N GLY A 340 -4.50 2.04 -5.85
CA GLY A 340 -5.65 1.84 -6.75
C GLY A 340 -5.30 1.87 -8.24
N PHE A 341 -4.07 2.17 -8.65
CA PHE A 341 -3.68 2.06 -10.05
C PHE A 341 -3.71 0.59 -10.50
N PHE A 342 -4.28 0.37 -11.67
CA PHE A 342 -4.22 -0.92 -12.36
C PHE A 342 -2.82 -1.13 -12.94
N VAL A 343 -2.30 -2.34 -12.80
CA VAL A 343 -0.96 -2.69 -13.24
C VAL A 343 -0.93 -3.99 -14.03
N GLN A 344 0.00 -4.05 -14.97
CA GLN A 344 0.41 -5.25 -15.67
C GLN A 344 1.83 -5.59 -15.24
N GLY A 345 1.99 -6.76 -14.65
CA GLY A 345 3.29 -7.28 -14.21
C GLY A 345 3.79 -8.37 -15.14
N SER A 346 5.06 -8.30 -15.52
CA SER A 346 5.77 -9.36 -16.23
C SER A 346 6.76 -10.01 -15.26
N LEU A 347 6.51 -11.26 -14.93
CA LEU A 347 7.31 -12.03 -13.99
C LEU A 347 8.17 -13.04 -14.76
N PRO A 348 9.48 -13.14 -14.48
CA PRO A 348 10.28 -14.22 -15.02
C PRO A 348 9.82 -15.56 -14.46
N SER A 349 9.84 -16.58 -15.28
CA SER A 349 9.56 -17.96 -14.87
C SER A 349 10.77 -18.86 -15.17
N ASP A 350 10.90 -19.94 -14.39
CA ASP A 350 11.94 -20.95 -14.62
C ASP A 350 11.61 -21.89 -15.80
N VAL A 351 10.51 -21.63 -16.51
CA VAL A 351 10.12 -22.42 -17.67
C VAL A 351 10.83 -21.88 -18.89
N GLU A 352 11.70 -22.72 -19.43
CA GLU A 352 12.33 -22.49 -20.72
C GLU A 352 11.56 -23.22 -21.80
N GLU A 353 11.28 -22.53 -22.90
CA GLU A 353 10.60 -23.13 -24.05
C GLU A 353 11.46 -23.02 -25.31
N LYS A 354 11.53 -24.12 -26.05
CA LYS A 354 12.18 -24.12 -27.35
C LYS A 354 11.26 -23.50 -28.38
N VAL A 355 11.68 -22.38 -28.92
CA VAL A 355 10.90 -21.59 -29.87
C VAL A 355 11.66 -21.39 -31.16
N VAL A 356 10.94 -21.30 -32.26
CA VAL A 356 11.54 -20.97 -33.56
C VAL A 356 11.65 -19.45 -33.69
N THR A 357 12.85 -18.93 -33.88
CA THR A 357 13.08 -17.49 -34.01
C THR A 357 13.64 -17.15 -35.39
N ILE A 358 13.24 -15.99 -35.89
CA ILE A 358 13.69 -15.44 -37.18
C ILE A 358 14.04 -13.95 -37.01
N PRO A 359 14.90 -13.37 -37.86
CA PRO A 359 15.12 -11.94 -37.87
C PRO A 359 13.81 -11.18 -38.18
N GLN A 360 13.59 -10.06 -37.51
CA GLN A 360 12.41 -9.22 -37.72
C GLN A 360 12.25 -8.78 -39.19
N ASP A 361 13.35 -8.49 -39.88
CA ASP A 361 13.38 -8.06 -41.26
C ASP A 361 12.90 -9.13 -42.27
N ALA A 362 12.79 -10.38 -41.84
CA ALA A 362 12.26 -11.48 -42.64
C ALA A 362 10.73 -11.55 -42.64
N ILE A 363 10.07 -10.83 -41.71
CA ILE A 363 8.62 -10.82 -41.58
C ILE A 363 8.03 -9.69 -42.42
N LYS A 364 7.07 -10.02 -43.26
CA LYS A 364 6.30 -9.07 -44.05
C LYS A 364 4.90 -8.93 -43.45
N TYR A 365 4.48 -7.69 -43.23
CA TYR A 365 3.13 -7.38 -42.76
C TYR A 365 2.34 -6.71 -43.88
N VAL A 366 1.29 -7.38 -44.35
CA VAL A 366 0.43 -6.86 -45.42
C VAL A 366 -1.03 -7.17 -45.12
N PHE A 367 -1.88 -6.16 -45.16
CA PHE A 367 -3.32 -6.26 -44.96
C PHE A 367 -3.76 -7.05 -43.71
N GLY A 368 -3.06 -6.82 -42.60
CA GLY A 368 -3.43 -7.48 -41.32
C GLY A 368 -2.83 -8.87 -41.13
N THR A 369 -2.05 -9.38 -42.10
CA THR A 369 -1.46 -10.71 -42.07
C THR A 369 0.07 -10.65 -42.05
N TYR A 370 0.67 -11.45 -41.18
CA TYR A 370 2.12 -11.64 -41.17
C TYR A 370 2.49 -12.83 -42.03
N SER A 371 3.42 -12.63 -42.99
CA SER A 371 3.92 -13.69 -43.86
C SER A 371 5.45 -13.67 -43.94
N VAL A 372 6.02 -14.80 -44.29
CA VAL A 372 7.44 -14.99 -44.59
C VAL A 372 7.59 -15.73 -45.89
N PHE A 373 8.71 -15.55 -46.55
CA PHE A 373 9.04 -16.31 -47.77
C PHE A 373 10.02 -17.44 -47.43
N VAL A 374 9.57 -18.66 -47.54
CA VAL A 374 10.40 -19.86 -47.36
C VAL A 374 11.03 -20.26 -48.67
N VAL A 375 12.33 -20.54 -48.64
CA VAL A 375 13.05 -21.03 -49.82
C VAL A 375 12.86 -22.55 -49.91
N ASN A 376 12.16 -23.00 -50.95
CA ASN A 376 11.93 -24.41 -51.24
C ASN A 376 12.36 -24.72 -52.67
N GLN A 377 13.34 -25.62 -52.85
CA GLN A 377 13.84 -26.07 -54.13
C GLN A 377 14.18 -24.92 -55.12
N GLY A 378 14.79 -23.83 -54.63
CA GLY A 378 15.16 -22.67 -55.43
C GLY A 378 14.01 -21.72 -55.81
N ARG A 379 12.83 -21.89 -55.20
CA ARG A 379 11.69 -21.01 -55.36
C ARG A 379 11.20 -20.50 -53.99
N LEU A 380 10.59 -19.32 -53.97
CA LEU A 380 9.96 -18.76 -52.81
C LEU A 380 8.54 -19.34 -52.65
N ALA A 381 8.20 -19.70 -51.43
CA ALA A 381 6.84 -20.03 -51.02
C ALA A 381 6.41 -19.05 -49.94
N GLU A 382 5.38 -18.25 -50.19
CA GLU A 382 4.80 -17.38 -49.19
C GLU A 382 4.02 -18.22 -48.17
N ARG A 383 4.31 -18.00 -46.86
CA ARG A 383 3.65 -18.73 -45.78
C ARG A 383 3.22 -17.75 -44.73
N THR A 384 1.95 -17.83 -44.33
CA THR A 384 1.42 -17.08 -43.20
C THR A 384 2.03 -17.58 -41.91
N VAL A 385 2.43 -16.68 -41.04
CA VAL A 385 3.02 -16.98 -39.74
C VAL A 385 2.33 -16.19 -38.64
N LYS A 386 2.36 -16.74 -37.42
CA LYS A 386 1.89 -16.07 -36.23
C LYS A 386 3.11 -15.65 -35.39
N PRO A 387 3.46 -14.36 -35.37
CA PRO A 387 4.58 -13.88 -34.58
C PRO A 387 4.25 -13.93 -33.11
N GLY A 388 5.27 -14.18 -32.28
CA GLY A 388 5.24 -14.15 -30.82
C GLY A 388 6.07 -13.01 -30.26
N ALA A 389 6.82 -13.31 -29.19
CA ALA A 389 7.68 -12.34 -28.52
C ALA A 389 8.86 -11.86 -29.40
N GLN A 390 9.25 -10.61 -29.20
CA GLN A 390 10.44 -10.02 -29.81
C GLN A 390 11.59 -10.05 -28.81
N ASN A 391 12.75 -10.56 -29.25
CA ASN A 391 13.96 -10.62 -28.45
C ASN A 391 15.08 -9.80 -29.10
N GLN A 392 15.69 -8.93 -28.32
CA GLN A 392 16.86 -8.19 -28.74
C GLN A 392 18.11 -9.06 -28.55
N THR A 393 18.81 -9.36 -29.62
CA THR A 393 20.07 -10.12 -29.59
C THR A 393 21.22 -9.24 -30.06
N THR A 394 22.46 -9.67 -29.83
CA THR A 394 23.66 -9.00 -30.37
C THR A 394 23.68 -8.91 -31.91
N GLN A 395 22.88 -9.71 -32.61
CA GLN A 395 22.75 -9.75 -34.08
C GLN A 395 21.50 -9.04 -34.62
N GLY A 396 20.79 -8.25 -33.77
CA GLY A 396 19.57 -7.56 -34.13
C GLY A 396 18.32 -8.14 -33.43
N VAL A 397 17.16 -7.63 -33.82
CA VAL A 397 15.87 -8.07 -33.27
C VAL A 397 15.44 -9.39 -33.88
N ARG A 398 15.21 -10.40 -33.08
CA ARG A 398 14.62 -11.67 -33.52
C ARG A 398 13.20 -11.79 -33.02
N VAL A 399 12.33 -12.35 -33.82
CA VAL A 399 10.91 -12.56 -33.53
C VAL A 399 10.64 -14.05 -33.44
N GLU A 400 9.98 -14.45 -32.37
CA GLU A 400 9.46 -15.80 -32.23
C GLU A 400 8.33 -16.04 -33.22
N VAL A 401 8.30 -17.23 -33.79
CA VAL A 401 7.20 -17.70 -34.67
C VAL A 401 6.49 -18.85 -33.97
N ILE A 402 5.26 -18.57 -33.51
CA ILE A 402 4.44 -19.55 -32.78
C ILE A 402 3.90 -20.62 -33.71
N GLU A 403 3.47 -20.22 -34.91
CA GLU A 403 2.87 -21.11 -35.92
C GLU A 403 3.34 -20.73 -37.31
N GLY A 404 3.47 -21.73 -38.18
CA GLY A 404 3.74 -21.52 -39.62
C GLY A 404 5.15 -21.81 -40.06
N LEU A 405 6.14 -22.01 -39.14
CA LEU A 405 7.53 -22.33 -39.49
C LEU A 405 8.07 -23.48 -38.64
N ARG A 406 9.06 -24.19 -39.22
CA ARG A 406 9.84 -25.21 -38.51
C ARG A 406 11.30 -24.81 -38.38
N ALA A 407 11.95 -25.26 -37.34
CA ALA A 407 13.38 -25.08 -37.17
C ALA A 407 14.16 -25.66 -38.37
N GLY A 408 15.16 -24.92 -38.83
CA GLY A 408 16.00 -25.27 -40.00
C GLY A 408 15.46 -24.84 -41.37
N GLU A 409 14.21 -24.39 -41.50
CA GLU A 409 13.70 -23.84 -42.75
C GLU A 409 14.46 -22.54 -43.11
N ARG A 410 14.79 -22.42 -44.42
CA ARG A 410 15.47 -21.21 -44.92
C ARG A 410 14.46 -20.17 -45.34
N ILE A 411 14.63 -18.97 -44.82
CA ILE A 411 13.75 -17.81 -45.03
C ILE A 411 14.51 -16.79 -45.88
N ALA A 412 13.82 -16.26 -46.87
CA ALA A 412 14.38 -15.21 -47.72
C ALA A 412 14.21 -13.84 -47.04
N MET A 413 15.30 -13.08 -47.03
CA MET A 413 15.29 -11.65 -46.72
C MET A 413 15.46 -10.86 -48.00
N ALA A 414 14.55 -9.91 -48.23
CA ALA A 414 14.62 -9.04 -49.43
C ALA A 414 15.73 -8.00 -49.26
N PRO A 415 16.64 -7.84 -50.23
CA PRO A 415 17.46 -6.65 -50.28
C PRO A 415 16.58 -5.39 -50.42
N ALA A 416 17.06 -4.25 -49.93
CA ALA A 416 16.33 -2.99 -50.01
C ALA A 416 15.88 -2.70 -51.47
N GLY A 417 14.59 -2.44 -51.65
CA GLY A 417 13.99 -2.14 -52.95
C GLY A 417 13.53 -3.36 -53.77
N THR A 418 13.67 -4.59 -53.26
CA THR A 418 13.24 -5.81 -53.97
C THR A 418 11.94 -6.33 -53.39
N THR A 419 10.93 -6.54 -54.25
CA THR A 419 9.67 -7.14 -53.84
C THR A 419 9.72 -8.66 -54.07
N LEU A 420 9.58 -9.43 -52.99
CA LEU A 420 9.44 -10.87 -53.05
C LEU A 420 7.99 -11.24 -53.37
N TYR A 421 7.78 -12.24 -54.22
CA TYR A 421 6.45 -12.78 -54.54
C TYR A 421 6.49 -14.33 -54.56
N ASP A 422 5.33 -14.93 -54.38
CA ASP A 422 5.18 -16.37 -54.34
C ASP A 422 5.57 -17.03 -55.65
N GLY A 423 6.31 -18.14 -55.63
CA GLY A 423 6.79 -18.87 -56.77
C GLY A 423 8.04 -18.26 -57.46
N ALA A 424 8.56 -17.12 -56.99
CA ALA A 424 9.73 -16.46 -57.60
C ALA A 424 10.97 -17.38 -57.55
N PRO A 425 11.70 -17.53 -58.70
CA PRO A 425 12.96 -18.27 -58.71
C PRO A 425 14.05 -17.42 -58.04
N VAL A 426 14.81 -18.04 -57.13
CA VAL A 426 15.84 -17.36 -56.36
C VAL A 426 17.19 -18.04 -56.49
N HIS A 427 18.24 -17.19 -56.43
CA HIS A 427 19.62 -17.62 -56.32
C HIS A 427 20.21 -17.05 -55.02
N GLN A 428 20.88 -17.90 -54.23
CA GLN A 428 21.56 -17.53 -52.98
C GLN A 428 22.93 -16.94 -53.26
#